data_85228662c808f47798fd8927f42b5ea5
#
_entry.id   85228662c808f47798fd8927f42b5ea5
#
_cell.length_a   1.000
_cell.length_b   1.000
_cell.length_c   1.000
_cell.angle_alpha   90.00
_cell.angle_beta   90.00
_cell.angle_gamma   90.00
#
_symmetry.space_group_name_H-M   'P 1'
#
loop_
_entity.id
_entity.type
_entity.pdbx_description
1 polymer ?
#
loop_
_entity_poly.entity_id
_entity_poly.type
_entity_poly.pdbx_seq_one_letter_code
_entity_poly.pdbx_strand_id
1 'polypeptide(L)'
;TRRLKFPSYDVAGNHDIGGNSPTRTVLDWLVARHGALRYTFEQGGVLFVALFSEYDESLNNPAQPISQKALDYLRETLANVPKGKPVIVATHLCFDAITNHDEFVDALGEANVLCILGGHYHKAKVTRYRQIDFVQLPSPAPNSPDEVTVFRITPDRLIAIPFDYTKNEWVTDKGKILDKPILGPVGVGLKEQAPTAGP
;
A
#
# COMPACT_ATOMS: atom_id res chain seq x y z
N THR A 1 -7.05 17.86 -1.11
CA THR A 1 -7.14 16.97 -2.29
C THR A 1 -7.87 17.58 -3.49
N ARG A 2 -8.71 18.62 -3.33
CA ARG A 2 -9.33 19.34 -4.47
C ARG A 2 -8.31 19.91 -5.49
N ARG A 3 -7.02 19.98 -5.13
CA ARG A 3 -5.94 20.46 -6.02
C ARG A 3 -5.27 19.36 -6.85
N LEU A 4 -5.48 18.08 -6.49
CA LEU A 4 -4.93 16.97 -7.25
C LEU A 4 -5.80 16.70 -8.47
N LYS A 5 -5.18 16.61 -9.64
CA LYS A 5 -5.85 16.29 -10.92
C LYS A 5 -5.92 14.77 -11.18
N PHE A 6 -5.52 13.96 -10.21
CA PHE A 6 -5.52 12.51 -10.29
C PHE A 6 -6.19 11.91 -9.04
N PRO A 7 -6.72 10.68 -9.10
CA PRO A 7 -7.31 10.02 -7.94
C PRO A 7 -6.25 9.81 -6.84
N SER A 8 -6.69 9.88 -5.59
CA SER A 8 -5.87 9.56 -4.43
C SER A 8 -6.61 8.58 -3.52
N TYR A 9 -5.87 7.63 -2.98
CA TYR A 9 -6.35 6.56 -2.13
C TYR A 9 -5.56 6.56 -0.83
N ASP A 10 -6.25 6.48 0.30
CA ASP A 10 -5.67 6.70 1.61
C ASP A 10 -5.79 5.44 2.47
N VAL A 11 -4.77 5.11 3.24
CA VAL A 11 -4.78 4.04 4.24
C VAL A 11 -4.49 4.67 5.59
N ALA A 12 -5.37 4.45 6.58
CA ALA A 12 -5.18 4.99 7.92
C ALA A 12 -3.98 4.33 8.61
N GLY A 13 -3.19 5.14 9.30
CA GLY A 13 -2.08 4.73 10.14
C GLY A 13 -2.37 4.90 11.63
N ASN A 14 -1.39 4.58 12.48
CA ASN A 14 -1.52 4.68 13.92
C ASN A 14 -1.77 6.12 14.39
N HIS A 15 -1.16 7.12 13.77
CA HIS A 15 -1.39 8.53 14.12
C HIS A 15 -2.74 9.07 13.66
N ASP A 16 -3.48 8.34 12.84
CA ASP A 16 -4.85 8.69 12.45
C ASP A 16 -5.89 8.18 13.45
N ILE A 17 -5.53 7.25 14.34
CA ILE A 17 -6.44 6.56 15.25
C ILE A 17 -6.09 6.73 16.72
N GLY A 18 -5.00 7.38 17.07
CA GLY A 18 -4.52 7.54 18.43
C GLY A 18 -3.79 8.86 18.67
N GLY A 19 -3.17 8.98 19.84
CA GLY A 19 -2.48 10.17 20.28
C GLY A 19 -3.39 11.17 20.98
N ASN A 20 -2.98 12.43 21.03
CA ASN A 20 -3.66 13.49 21.79
C ASN A 20 -4.91 14.07 21.12
N SER A 21 -5.35 13.52 20.00
CA SER A 21 -6.52 14.01 19.26
C SER A 21 -7.58 12.94 19.12
N PRO A 22 -8.86 13.26 19.29
CA PRO A 22 -9.95 12.31 19.06
C PRO A 22 -10.04 11.95 17.57
N THR A 23 -9.62 10.82 17.27
CA THR A 23 -9.25 10.21 16.03
C THR A 23 -10.41 9.76 15.15
N ARG A 24 -11.58 9.68 15.73
CA ARG A 24 -12.78 9.35 14.98
C ARG A 24 -13.02 10.27 13.79
N THR A 25 -12.67 11.55 13.90
CA THR A 25 -12.86 12.53 12.81
C THR A 25 -12.07 12.17 11.56
N VAL A 26 -10.83 11.66 11.68
CA VAL A 26 -10.03 11.25 10.53
C VAL A 26 -10.60 9.97 9.92
N LEU A 27 -10.94 8.99 10.74
CA LEU A 27 -11.55 7.74 10.26
C LEU A 27 -12.89 7.98 9.60
N ASP A 28 -13.74 8.83 10.18
CA ASP A 28 -15.04 9.19 9.61
C ASP A 28 -14.87 9.93 8.27
N TRP A 29 -13.85 10.78 8.14
CA TRP A 29 -13.50 11.43 6.88
C TRP A 29 -13.04 10.42 5.83
N LEU A 30 -12.22 9.44 6.21
CA LEU A 30 -11.77 8.36 5.31
C LEU A 30 -12.96 7.50 4.84
N VAL A 31 -13.87 7.16 5.76
CA VAL A 31 -15.11 6.43 5.41
C VAL A 31 -15.98 7.26 4.47
N ALA A 32 -16.17 8.54 4.73
CA ALA A 32 -16.93 9.42 3.85
C ALA A 32 -16.30 9.54 2.46
N ARG A 33 -14.98 9.43 2.35
CA ARG A 33 -14.24 9.54 1.11
C ARG A 33 -14.20 8.26 0.29
N HIS A 34 -13.99 7.11 0.94
CA HIS A 34 -13.73 5.83 0.30
C HIS A 34 -14.85 4.79 0.49
N GLY A 35 -15.89 5.12 1.26
CA GLY A 35 -16.99 4.23 1.60
C GLY A 35 -16.69 3.31 2.79
N ALA A 36 -15.43 3.00 3.05
CA ALA A 36 -14.99 2.15 4.16
C ALA A 36 -13.52 2.42 4.51
N LEU A 37 -13.04 1.89 5.66
CA LEU A 37 -11.61 1.92 6.01
C LEU A 37 -10.82 0.79 5.33
N ARG A 38 -11.50 -0.27 4.92
CA ARG A 38 -10.98 -1.34 4.06
C ARG A 38 -11.77 -1.31 2.77
N TYR A 39 -11.08 -1.16 1.67
CA TYR A 39 -11.73 -1.03 0.37
C TYR A 39 -10.79 -1.50 -0.75
N THR A 40 -11.32 -1.66 -1.93
CA THR A 40 -10.55 -2.00 -3.12
C THR A 40 -10.73 -0.95 -4.21
N PHE A 41 -9.74 -0.83 -5.06
CA PHE A 41 -9.83 -0.05 -6.30
C PHE A 41 -8.95 -0.69 -7.36
N GLU A 42 -9.21 -0.36 -8.62
CA GLU A 42 -8.39 -0.82 -9.74
C GLU A 42 -7.68 0.35 -10.40
N GLN A 43 -6.40 0.13 -10.72
CA GLN A 43 -5.61 1.07 -11.48
C GLN A 43 -4.65 0.30 -12.40
N GLY A 44 -4.65 0.63 -13.68
CA GLY A 44 -3.74 0.02 -14.66
C GLY A 44 -3.85 -1.51 -14.75
N GLY A 45 -5.04 -2.08 -14.57
CA GLY A 45 -5.25 -3.53 -14.59
C GLY A 45 -4.85 -4.28 -13.30
N VAL A 46 -4.35 -3.59 -12.29
CA VAL A 46 -3.99 -4.13 -10.98
C VAL A 46 -5.09 -3.81 -9.97
N LEU A 47 -5.47 -4.81 -9.17
CA LEU A 47 -6.35 -4.61 -8.02
C LEU A 47 -5.52 -4.16 -6.83
N PHE A 48 -5.92 -3.07 -6.20
CA PHE A 48 -5.37 -2.61 -4.94
C PHE A 48 -6.33 -2.91 -3.81
N VAL A 49 -5.80 -3.47 -2.72
CA VAL A 49 -6.54 -3.70 -1.47
C VAL A 49 -6.00 -2.76 -0.43
N ALA A 50 -6.77 -1.72 -0.10
CA ALA A 50 -6.48 -0.82 1.02
C ALA A 50 -6.92 -1.50 2.32
N LEU A 51 -5.95 -1.84 3.16
CA LEU A 51 -6.14 -2.68 4.35
C LEU A 51 -5.85 -1.90 5.62
N PHE A 52 -6.88 -1.41 6.29
CA PHE A 52 -6.76 -0.84 7.63
C PHE A 52 -6.59 -1.96 8.67
N SER A 53 -5.51 -1.92 9.46
CA SER A 53 -5.10 -3.00 10.38
C SER A 53 -5.48 -2.80 11.85
N GLU A 54 -6.24 -1.75 12.18
CA GLU A 54 -6.73 -1.49 13.55
C GLU A 54 -5.61 -1.45 14.60
N TYR A 55 -4.69 -0.52 14.42
CA TYR A 55 -3.57 -0.32 15.32
C TYR A 55 -4.03 -0.08 16.77
N ASP A 56 -3.40 -0.75 17.73
CA ASP A 56 -3.70 -0.61 19.17
C ASP A 56 -2.59 0.15 19.88
N GLU A 57 -2.83 1.42 20.19
CA GLU A 57 -1.88 2.29 20.88
C GLU A 57 -1.66 1.91 22.35
N SER A 58 -2.56 1.15 22.96
CA SER A 58 -2.42 0.71 24.35
C SER A 58 -1.25 -0.25 24.55
N LEU A 59 -0.81 -0.93 23.49
CA LEU A 59 0.27 -1.91 23.53
C LEU A 59 1.66 -1.28 23.70
N ASN A 60 1.81 0.03 23.60
CA ASN A 60 3.09 0.74 23.69
C ASN A 60 4.24 0.04 22.88
N ASN A 61 3.87 -0.59 21.80
CA ASN A 61 4.79 -1.32 20.91
C ASN A 61 4.56 -0.86 19.48
N PRO A 62 5.58 -0.33 18.80
CA PRO A 62 5.44 0.10 17.41
C PRO A 62 5.18 -1.08 16.45
N ALA A 63 5.62 -2.29 16.80
CA ALA A 63 5.32 -3.48 16.00
C ALA A 63 4.09 -4.20 16.56
N GLN A 64 3.10 -4.44 15.70
CA GLN A 64 1.82 -5.01 16.08
C GLN A 64 1.33 -6.07 15.07
N PRO A 65 0.39 -6.93 15.44
CA PRO A 65 -0.23 -7.84 14.49
C PRO A 65 -1.17 -7.09 13.53
N ILE A 66 -1.26 -7.57 12.32
CA ILE A 66 -2.42 -7.29 11.47
C ILE A 66 -3.64 -7.91 12.16
N SER A 67 -4.67 -7.12 12.40
CA SER A 67 -5.84 -7.56 13.17
C SER A 67 -6.57 -8.73 12.48
N GLN A 68 -7.19 -9.61 13.27
CA GLN A 68 -7.98 -10.72 12.73
C GLN A 68 -9.04 -10.24 11.75
N LYS A 69 -9.70 -9.14 12.06
CA LYS A 69 -10.72 -8.53 11.20
C LYS A 69 -10.15 -8.04 9.85
N ALA A 70 -8.91 -7.55 9.84
CA ALA A 70 -8.22 -7.18 8.61
C ALA A 70 -7.82 -8.43 7.82
N LEU A 71 -7.33 -9.48 8.49
CA LEU A 71 -7.00 -10.76 7.84
C LEU A 71 -8.24 -11.43 7.21
N ASP A 72 -9.37 -11.40 7.90
CA ASP A 72 -10.62 -11.99 7.40
C ASP A 72 -11.13 -11.22 6.17
N TYR A 73 -11.13 -9.89 6.23
CA TYR A 73 -11.44 -9.05 5.07
C TYR A 73 -10.52 -9.35 3.88
N LEU A 74 -9.22 -9.52 4.13
CA LEU A 74 -8.25 -9.83 3.09
C LEU A 74 -8.53 -11.18 2.44
N ARG A 75 -8.76 -12.25 3.25
CA ARG A 75 -9.10 -13.58 2.76
C ARG A 75 -10.39 -13.57 1.91
N GLU A 76 -11.44 -12.94 2.42
CA GLU A 76 -12.71 -12.82 1.71
C GLU A 76 -12.56 -12.06 0.39
N THR A 77 -11.84 -10.94 0.42
CA THR A 77 -11.58 -10.13 -0.79
C THR A 77 -10.83 -10.95 -1.83
N LEU A 78 -9.71 -11.59 -1.44
CA LEU A 78 -8.85 -12.31 -2.37
C LEU A 78 -9.48 -13.60 -2.91
N ALA A 79 -10.34 -14.26 -2.14
CA ALA A 79 -11.09 -15.44 -2.60
C ALA A 79 -12.03 -15.13 -3.78
N ASN A 80 -12.44 -13.88 -3.93
CA ASN A 80 -13.32 -13.41 -5.02
C ASN A 80 -12.55 -12.79 -6.20
N VAL A 81 -11.22 -12.73 -6.13
CA VAL A 81 -10.40 -12.18 -7.21
C VAL A 81 -10.18 -13.22 -8.31
N PRO A 82 -10.37 -12.86 -9.59
CA PRO A 82 -10.09 -13.78 -10.69
C PRO A 82 -8.65 -14.32 -10.65
N LYS A 83 -8.50 -15.61 -10.91
CA LYS A 83 -7.18 -16.25 -10.92
C LYS A 83 -6.20 -15.52 -11.85
N GLY A 84 -5.02 -15.24 -11.35
CA GLY A 84 -3.96 -14.53 -12.09
C GLY A 84 -4.10 -13.02 -12.11
N LYS A 85 -5.21 -12.44 -11.65
CA LYS A 85 -5.35 -10.99 -11.52
C LYS A 85 -4.25 -10.45 -10.60
N PRO A 86 -3.41 -9.51 -11.05
CA PRO A 86 -2.39 -8.94 -10.20
C PRO A 86 -3.00 -8.08 -9.09
N VAL A 87 -2.47 -8.25 -7.88
CA VAL A 87 -2.94 -7.58 -6.66
C VAL A 87 -1.78 -6.87 -5.97
N ILE A 88 -2.04 -5.69 -5.43
CA ILE A 88 -1.17 -5.00 -4.48
C ILE A 88 -1.97 -4.77 -3.20
N VAL A 89 -1.44 -5.18 -2.05
CA VAL A 89 -2.03 -4.91 -0.75
C VAL A 89 -1.34 -3.71 -0.13
N ALA A 90 -2.11 -2.69 0.25
CA ALA A 90 -1.59 -1.49 0.91
C ALA A 90 -2.10 -1.43 2.34
N THR A 91 -1.19 -1.38 3.30
CA THR A 91 -1.47 -1.25 4.73
C THR A 91 -0.55 -0.21 5.35
N HIS A 92 -0.81 0.22 6.59
CA HIS A 92 0.10 1.14 7.27
C HIS A 92 1.35 0.43 7.79
N LEU A 93 1.19 -0.70 8.47
CA LEU A 93 2.31 -1.48 8.98
C LEU A 93 3.02 -2.22 7.83
N CYS A 94 4.35 -2.13 7.79
CA CYS A 94 5.16 -2.91 6.87
C CYS A 94 5.94 -4.00 7.62
N PHE A 95 6.75 -4.80 6.93
CA PHE A 95 7.37 -6.01 7.45
C PHE A 95 7.92 -5.86 8.87
N ASP A 96 8.82 -4.92 9.11
CA ASP A 96 9.48 -4.75 10.42
C ASP A 96 8.51 -4.36 11.56
N ALA A 97 7.31 -3.85 11.21
CA ALA A 97 6.26 -3.44 12.14
C ALA A 97 5.12 -4.46 12.31
N ILE A 98 5.19 -5.60 11.64
CA ILE A 98 4.19 -6.67 11.73
C ILE A 98 4.74 -7.78 12.62
N THR A 99 3.93 -8.28 13.56
CA THR A 99 4.35 -9.38 14.46
C THR A 99 3.83 -10.75 14.03
N ASN A 100 2.75 -10.81 13.25
CA ASN A 100 2.12 -12.04 12.75
C ASN A 100 2.32 -12.23 11.24
N HIS A 101 3.57 -12.21 10.78
CA HIS A 101 3.93 -12.30 9.36
C HIS A 101 3.35 -13.53 8.68
N ASP A 102 3.44 -14.70 9.34
CA ASP A 102 2.96 -15.96 8.77
C ASP A 102 1.47 -15.93 8.52
N GLU A 103 0.69 -15.51 9.50
CA GLU A 103 -0.76 -15.39 9.38
C GLU A 103 -1.16 -14.40 8.29
N PHE A 104 -0.41 -13.30 8.17
CA PHE A 104 -0.67 -12.30 7.13
C PHE A 104 -0.35 -12.84 5.74
N VAL A 105 0.79 -13.52 5.57
CA VAL A 105 1.14 -14.13 4.29
C VAL A 105 0.20 -15.29 3.95
N ASP A 106 -0.21 -16.10 4.94
CA ASP A 106 -1.18 -17.17 4.74
C ASP A 106 -2.57 -16.63 4.31
N ALA A 107 -2.94 -15.43 4.77
CA ALA A 107 -4.18 -14.77 4.36
C ALA A 107 -4.20 -14.35 2.88
N LEU A 108 -3.05 -14.27 2.21
CA LEU A 108 -2.96 -13.99 0.78
C LEU A 108 -3.41 -15.17 -0.09
N GLY A 109 -3.35 -16.39 0.44
CA GLY A 109 -3.72 -17.61 -0.28
C GLY A 109 -2.95 -17.78 -1.58
N GLU A 110 -3.67 -18.14 -2.66
CA GLU A 110 -3.09 -18.32 -4.01
C GLU A 110 -3.20 -17.06 -4.89
N ALA A 111 -3.55 -15.91 -4.31
CA ALA A 111 -3.69 -14.67 -5.09
C ALA A 111 -2.34 -14.24 -5.69
N ASN A 112 -2.39 -13.67 -6.90
CA ASN A 112 -1.20 -13.14 -7.57
C ASN A 112 -0.79 -11.78 -6.95
N VAL A 113 -0.28 -11.82 -5.71
CA VAL A 113 0.16 -10.62 -4.98
C VAL A 113 1.53 -10.17 -5.48
N LEU A 114 1.57 -9.00 -6.10
CA LEU A 114 2.80 -8.41 -6.63
C LEU A 114 3.70 -7.92 -5.50
N CYS A 115 3.13 -7.20 -4.54
CA CYS A 115 3.83 -6.75 -3.33
C CYS A 115 2.83 -6.29 -2.27
N ILE A 116 3.34 -6.11 -1.05
CA ILE A 116 2.65 -5.44 0.05
C ILE A 116 3.31 -4.09 0.28
N LEU A 117 2.52 -3.02 0.32
CA LEU A 117 2.98 -1.67 0.60
C LEU A 117 2.68 -1.32 2.05
N GLY A 118 3.62 -0.64 2.70
CA GLY A 118 3.40 -0.11 4.04
C GLY A 118 4.36 1.03 4.36
N GLY A 119 4.17 1.66 5.49
CA GLY A 119 4.97 2.78 5.98
C GLY A 119 5.50 2.55 7.39
N HIS A 120 5.03 3.38 8.33
CA HIS A 120 5.28 3.34 9.76
C HIS A 120 6.69 3.78 10.19
N TYR A 121 7.75 3.18 9.68
CA TYR A 121 9.14 3.51 10.07
C TYR A 121 9.79 4.61 9.23
N HIS A 122 9.05 5.24 8.32
CA HIS A 122 9.48 6.43 7.56
C HIS A 122 10.76 6.24 6.71
N LYS A 123 11.08 5.00 6.33
CA LYS A 123 12.26 4.65 5.55
C LYS A 123 11.89 3.81 4.35
N ALA A 124 12.47 4.09 3.20
CA ALA A 124 12.36 3.18 2.07
C ALA A 124 13.15 1.89 2.34
N LYS A 125 12.51 0.73 2.17
CA LYS A 125 13.12 -0.59 2.32
C LYS A 125 12.30 -1.62 1.57
N VAL A 126 12.95 -2.58 0.92
CA VAL A 126 12.30 -3.78 0.38
C VAL A 126 12.77 -4.99 1.18
N THR A 127 11.82 -5.76 1.70
CA THR A 127 12.08 -6.99 2.43
C THR A 127 11.32 -8.13 1.76
N ARG A 128 12.01 -9.23 1.47
CA ARG A 128 11.38 -10.43 0.90
C ARG A 128 11.16 -11.48 1.98
N TYR A 129 9.93 -11.96 2.08
CA TYR A 129 9.55 -13.00 3.02
C TYR A 129 8.56 -13.98 2.38
N ARG A 130 8.85 -15.29 2.42
CA ARG A 130 8.01 -16.36 1.83
C ARG A 130 7.52 -16.03 0.40
N GLN A 131 8.45 -15.55 -0.47
CA GLN A 131 8.19 -15.13 -1.85
C GLN A 131 7.35 -13.84 -2.03
N ILE A 132 6.92 -13.19 -0.96
CA ILE A 132 6.22 -11.90 -0.98
C ILE A 132 7.23 -10.77 -0.74
N ASP A 133 7.13 -9.73 -1.55
CA ASP A 133 7.93 -8.51 -1.40
C ASP A 133 7.14 -7.47 -0.59
N PHE A 134 7.71 -7.03 0.52
CA PHE A 134 7.19 -5.95 1.35
C PHE A 134 7.96 -4.68 1.00
N VAL A 135 7.27 -3.67 0.52
CA VAL A 135 7.82 -2.37 0.14
C VAL A 135 7.45 -1.35 1.20
N GLN A 136 8.40 -1.03 2.07
CA GLN A 136 8.24 0.04 3.04
C GLN A 136 8.49 1.38 2.37
N LEU A 137 7.54 2.28 2.55
CA LEU A 137 7.53 3.60 1.95
C LEU A 137 8.21 4.63 2.88
N PRO A 138 8.93 5.59 2.32
CA PRO A 138 9.42 6.74 3.08
C PRO A 138 8.26 7.65 3.48
N SER A 139 8.53 8.60 4.35
CA SER A 139 7.57 9.61 4.79
C SER A 139 8.18 11.00 4.68
N PRO A 140 7.41 12.04 4.34
CA PRO A 140 7.87 13.42 4.37
C PRO A 140 7.95 14.01 5.78
N ALA A 141 7.99 13.17 6.82
CA ALA A 141 8.10 13.61 8.21
C ALA A 141 9.47 14.24 8.51
N PRO A 142 9.56 15.18 9.46
CA PRO A 142 10.84 15.71 9.92
C PRO A 142 11.80 14.58 10.32
N ASN A 143 13.07 14.71 9.96
CA ASN A 143 14.14 13.71 10.18
C ASN A 143 13.99 12.40 9.38
N SER A 144 13.09 12.36 8.41
CA SER A 144 12.99 11.28 7.43
C SER A 144 13.72 11.68 6.15
N PRO A 145 14.12 10.71 5.31
CA PRO A 145 14.61 11.04 3.97
C PRO A 145 13.56 11.80 3.16
N ASP A 146 13.99 12.80 2.39
CA ASP A 146 13.13 13.57 1.48
C ASP A 146 12.80 12.75 0.21
N GLU A 147 12.25 11.58 0.41
CA GLU A 147 11.99 10.59 -0.63
C GLU A 147 10.49 10.36 -0.82
N VAL A 148 10.09 10.07 -2.05
CA VAL A 148 8.78 9.52 -2.42
C VAL A 148 9.00 8.28 -3.28
N THR A 149 8.24 7.20 -3.04
CA THR A 149 8.36 6.01 -3.89
C THR A 149 7.44 6.12 -5.10
N VAL A 150 8.04 6.02 -6.27
CA VAL A 150 7.33 6.01 -7.55
C VAL A 150 7.16 4.56 -8.00
N PHE A 151 5.92 4.20 -8.36
CA PHE A 151 5.57 2.90 -8.92
C PHE A 151 5.34 3.03 -10.42
N ARG A 152 6.01 2.17 -11.19
CA ARG A 152 5.73 1.96 -12.61
C ARG A 152 5.26 0.54 -12.81
N ILE A 153 4.05 0.40 -13.33
CA ILE A 153 3.45 -0.90 -13.64
C ILE A 153 3.24 -0.96 -15.15
N THR A 154 3.85 -1.94 -15.78
CA THR A 154 3.65 -2.29 -17.19
C THR A 154 3.01 -3.68 -17.29
N PRO A 155 2.56 -4.15 -18.46
CA PRO A 155 1.97 -5.47 -18.57
C PRO A 155 2.86 -6.62 -18.07
N ASP A 156 4.15 -6.44 -18.07
CA ASP A 156 5.17 -7.45 -17.80
C ASP A 156 6.07 -7.14 -16.59
N ARG A 157 5.98 -5.93 -16.00
CA ARG A 157 6.95 -5.50 -14.98
C ARG A 157 6.38 -4.53 -13.96
N LEU A 158 6.73 -4.74 -12.69
CA LEU A 158 6.53 -3.81 -11.59
C LEU A 158 7.88 -3.26 -11.14
N ILE A 159 8.01 -1.93 -11.13
CA ILE A 159 9.15 -1.22 -10.57
C ILE A 159 8.64 -0.30 -9.48
N ALA A 160 9.25 -0.35 -8.29
CA ALA A 160 9.07 0.63 -7.22
C ALA A 160 10.44 1.20 -6.86
N ILE A 161 10.62 2.49 -7.03
CA ILE A 161 11.90 3.17 -6.82
C ILE A 161 11.67 4.49 -6.08
N PRO A 162 12.43 4.78 -5.00
CA PRO A 162 12.38 6.07 -4.35
C PRO A 162 13.04 7.16 -5.20
N PHE A 163 12.45 8.34 -5.13
CA PHE A 163 12.97 9.56 -5.72
C PHE A 163 13.22 10.58 -4.61
N ASP A 164 14.46 11.06 -4.47
CA ASP A 164 14.83 12.13 -3.56
C ASP A 164 14.46 13.47 -4.23
N TYR A 165 13.40 14.10 -3.72
CA TYR A 165 12.86 15.32 -4.34
C TYR A 165 13.63 16.59 -3.96
N THR A 166 14.51 16.53 -2.96
CA THR A 166 15.40 17.67 -2.62
C THR A 166 16.65 17.67 -3.48
N LYS A 167 17.21 16.49 -3.76
CA LYS A 167 18.34 16.32 -4.66
C LYS A 167 17.96 16.22 -6.13
N ASN A 168 16.66 15.98 -6.40
CA ASN A 168 16.12 15.76 -7.74
C ASN A 168 16.79 14.56 -8.45
N GLU A 169 16.95 13.44 -7.72
CA GLU A 169 17.60 12.23 -8.22
C GLU A 169 16.90 10.95 -7.78
N TRP A 170 17.06 9.89 -8.58
CA TRP A 170 16.59 8.56 -8.22
C TRP A 170 17.53 7.91 -7.21
N VAL A 171 16.96 7.26 -6.20
CA VAL A 171 17.73 6.48 -5.23
C VAL A 171 18.26 5.21 -5.91
N THR A 172 19.56 4.95 -5.76
CA THR A 172 20.23 3.79 -6.40
C THR A 172 20.48 2.61 -5.45
N ASP A 173 20.14 2.77 -4.17
CA ASP A 173 20.25 1.70 -3.17
C ASP A 173 19.29 0.55 -3.52
N LYS A 174 19.85 -0.60 -3.88
CA LYS A 174 19.10 -1.81 -4.26
C LYS A 174 18.21 -2.35 -3.14
N GLY A 175 18.52 -2.09 -1.87
CA GLY A 175 17.68 -2.46 -0.73
C GLY A 175 16.38 -1.66 -0.62
N LYS A 176 16.25 -0.60 -1.39
CA LYS A 176 15.07 0.28 -1.46
C LYS A 176 14.26 0.11 -2.76
N ILE A 177 14.75 -0.66 -3.71
CA ILE A 177 14.18 -0.81 -5.05
C ILE A 177 13.55 -2.18 -5.19
N LEU A 178 12.28 -2.22 -5.60
CA LEU A 178 11.65 -3.43 -6.12
C LEU A 178 11.64 -3.34 -7.65
N ASP A 179 12.13 -4.39 -8.29
CA ASP A 179 12.10 -4.55 -9.74
C ASP A 179 11.86 -6.03 -10.04
N LYS A 180 10.65 -6.35 -10.49
CA LYS A 180 10.24 -7.74 -10.72
C LYS A 180 9.31 -7.90 -11.92
N PRO A 181 9.33 -9.07 -12.57
CA PRO A 181 8.35 -9.40 -13.59
C PRO A 181 6.96 -9.59 -12.98
N ILE A 182 5.93 -9.26 -13.75
CA ILE A 182 4.54 -9.60 -13.48
C ILE A 182 4.22 -10.89 -14.23
N LEU A 183 3.89 -11.96 -13.49
CA LEU A 183 3.48 -13.23 -14.07
C LEU A 183 1.95 -13.27 -14.11
N GLY A 184 1.39 -13.31 -15.32
CA GLY A 184 -0.05 -13.37 -15.55
C GLY A 184 -0.59 -12.21 -16.39
N PRO A 185 -1.84 -12.32 -16.89
CA PRO A 185 -2.39 -11.29 -17.74
C PRO A 185 -2.69 -10.02 -16.93
N VAL A 186 -1.83 -9.03 -17.05
CA VAL A 186 -2.25 -7.65 -16.78
C VAL A 186 -3.19 -7.30 -17.92
N GLY A 187 -4.48 -7.16 -17.63
CA GLY A 187 -5.47 -6.82 -18.65
C GLY A 187 -5.02 -5.57 -19.40
N VAL A 188 -4.94 -5.70 -20.72
CA VAL A 188 -4.65 -4.58 -21.65
C VAL A 188 -5.87 -3.65 -21.62
N GLY A 189 -5.94 -2.82 -20.60
CA GLY A 189 -7.01 -1.85 -20.35
C GLY A 189 -6.49 -0.43 -20.14
N LEU A 190 -5.32 -0.12 -20.71
CA LEU A 190 -4.87 1.26 -20.85
C LEU A 190 -5.54 1.85 -22.10
N LYS A 191 -6.83 2.15 -22.02
CA LYS A 191 -7.35 3.28 -22.78
C LYS A 191 -6.79 4.53 -22.10
N GLU A 192 -5.80 5.15 -22.73
CA GLU A 192 -5.51 6.56 -22.46
C GLU A 192 -6.84 7.33 -22.50
N GLN A 193 -7.34 7.72 -21.36
CA GLN A 193 -8.36 8.75 -21.32
C GLN A 193 -7.63 10.05 -21.66
N ALA A 194 -7.73 10.43 -22.93
CA ALA A 194 -7.40 11.78 -23.35
C ALA A 194 -8.12 12.77 -22.41
N PRO A 195 -7.46 13.85 -22.00
CA PRO A 195 -8.10 14.85 -21.16
C PRO A 195 -9.30 15.41 -21.92
N THR A 196 -10.50 15.14 -21.44
CA THR A 196 -11.69 15.82 -21.90
C THR A 196 -11.52 17.30 -21.54
N ALA A 197 -11.33 18.13 -22.55
CA ALA A 197 -11.46 19.56 -22.42
C ALA A 197 -12.91 19.83 -21.97
N GLY A 198 -13.08 20.21 -20.71
CA GLY A 198 -14.32 20.77 -20.18
C GLY A 198 -14.44 22.23 -20.59
N PRO A 199 -15.66 22.72 -20.71
CA PRO A 199 -15.96 24.08 -21.10
C PRO A 199 -15.47 25.13 -20.11
#